data_b9796ee5932fc596da8db9ef6c3e7f59
#
_entry.id   b9796ee5932fc596da8db9ef6c3e7f59
#
_cell.length_a   1.000
_cell.length_b   1.000
_cell.length_c   1.000
_cell.angle_alpha   90.00
_cell.angle_beta   90.00
_cell.angle_gamma   90.00
#
_symmetry.space_group_name_H-M   'P 1'
#
loop_
_entity.id
_entity.type
_entity.pdbx_description
1 polymer ?
#
loop_
_entity_poly.entity_id
_entity_poly.type
_entity_poly.pdbx_seq_one_letter_code
_entity_poly.pdbx_strand_id
1 'polypeptide(L)'
;MIEEPKINRNLALELLRVTEAGALAAAPLQGRGDKDAADARAVEAIRESLATVDMKGTVVIGEGEKDEAPMLYFGEEIGNGLEPEVDVAVDPIEGTSLTASGLPGAISVVALAERGTMFTTHVHYMKKLVVGRKARGVIDLEMPVEWNLRNIAKAEGLPVQELTVVVLDRDRNKETIAQIREVGARIKLISAGDVAGALEAALETRFGIHCMMGSGGATEGVLAACALKTIGGDMQAKLYFRDEKDKQVAIKEGHKPDRVLCLDDLCSGQDIFFAATGITSGELLKGVRYEDVYAYTQSMVLRSASGTMRIVDAYHPIDKLRAKGLLPEQVAVR
;
A
#
# COMPACT_ATOMS: atom_id res chain seq x y z
N MET A 1 9.54 -1.76 -32.38
CA MET A 1 9.50 -3.05 -31.67
C MET A 1 9.25 -2.70 -30.21
N ILE A 2 8.19 -3.21 -29.61
CA ILE A 2 7.97 -3.09 -28.15
C ILE A 2 8.98 -4.07 -27.55
N GLU A 3 9.99 -3.56 -26.80
CA GLU A 3 10.87 -4.43 -26.02
C GLU A 3 9.99 -5.33 -25.14
N GLU A 4 10.24 -6.64 -25.19
CA GLU A 4 9.55 -7.55 -24.26
C GLU A 4 9.92 -7.16 -22.82
N PRO A 5 8.95 -7.08 -21.92
CA PRO A 5 9.20 -6.73 -20.54
C PRO A 5 10.20 -7.71 -19.92
N LYS A 6 11.23 -7.17 -19.26
CA LYS A 6 12.30 -7.96 -18.62
C LYS A 6 11.79 -8.89 -17.51
N ILE A 7 10.61 -8.61 -16.96
CA ILE A 7 10.02 -9.34 -15.84
C ILE A 7 8.89 -10.23 -16.34
N ASN A 8 8.88 -11.51 -15.90
CA ASN A 8 7.87 -12.47 -16.27
C ASN A 8 6.47 -12.02 -15.81
N ARG A 9 5.53 -11.89 -16.75
CA ARG A 9 4.13 -11.47 -16.47
C ARG A 9 3.40 -12.35 -15.43
N ASN A 10 3.83 -13.59 -15.23
CA ASN A 10 3.23 -14.51 -14.26
C ASN A 10 3.49 -14.09 -12.81
N LEU A 11 4.51 -13.26 -12.54
CA LEU A 11 4.75 -12.69 -11.21
C LEU A 11 3.54 -11.96 -10.64
N ALA A 12 2.68 -11.39 -11.49
CA ALA A 12 1.42 -10.79 -11.05
C ALA A 12 0.53 -11.78 -10.26
N LEU A 13 0.46 -13.04 -10.70
CA LEU A 13 -0.32 -14.09 -10.02
C LEU A 13 0.45 -14.68 -8.81
N GLU A 14 1.76 -14.70 -8.86
CA GLU A 14 2.57 -15.11 -7.70
C GLU A 14 2.40 -14.10 -6.55
N LEU A 15 2.45 -12.78 -6.82
CA LEU A 15 2.21 -11.77 -5.82
C LEU A 15 0.79 -11.81 -5.23
N LEU A 16 -0.20 -12.15 -6.05
CA LEU A 16 -1.56 -12.36 -5.57
C LEU A 16 -1.59 -13.48 -4.51
N ARG A 17 -0.94 -14.62 -4.77
CA ARG A 17 -0.85 -15.72 -3.79
C ARG A 17 -0.13 -15.32 -2.51
N VAL A 18 0.88 -14.47 -2.62
CA VAL A 18 1.62 -13.93 -1.46
C VAL A 18 0.71 -13.09 -0.57
N THR A 19 -0.03 -12.14 -1.16
CA THR A 19 -0.96 -11.28 -0.38
C THR A 19 -2.17 -12.07 0.15
N GLU A 20 -2.65 -13.08 -0.58
CA GLU A 20 -3.68 -14.01 -0.10
C GLU A 20 -3.19 -14.78 1.14
N ALA A 21 -1.94 -15.27 1.14
CA ALA A 21 -1.38 -15.98 2.29
C ALA A 21 -1.33 -15.08 3.53
N GLY A 22 -0.85 -13.84 3.40
CA GLY A 22 -0.84 -12.86 4.49
C GLY A 22 -2.24 -12.56 5.02
N ALA A 23 -3.19 -12.29 4.12
CA ALA A 23 -4.57 -11.98 4.49
C ALA A 23 -5.26 -13.17 5.20
N LEU A 24 -5.10 -14.38 4.67
CA LEU A 24 -5.67 -15.60 5.26
C LEU A 24 -5.08 -15.90 6.65
N ALA A 25 -3.78 -15.65 6.85
CA ALA A 25 -3.12 -15.87 8.12
C ALA A 25 -3.52 -14.83 9.20
N ALA A 26 -3.72 -13.56 8.79
CA ALA A 26 -4.12 -12.46 9.68
C ALA A 26 -5.61 -12.48 10.06
N ALA A 27 -6.49 -12.87 9.14
CA ALA A 27 -7.94 -12.75 9.29
C ALA A 27 -8.52 -13.45 10.55
N PRO A 28 -8.02 -14.62 11.03
CA PRO A 28 -8.48 -15.24 12.27
C PRO A 28 -8.27 -14.37 13.52
N LEU A 29 -7.38 -13.38 13.45
CA LEU A 29 -7.04 -12.47 14.55
C LEU A 29 -7.81 -11.15 14.49
N GLN A 30 -8.68 -10.98 13.50
CA GLN A 30 -9.55 -9.81 13.39
C GLN A 30 -10.40 -9.61 14.65
N GLY A 31 -10.36 -8.37 15.21
CA GLY A 31 -11.14 -7.99 16.38
C GLY A 31 -10.70 -8.62 17.70
N ARG A 32 -9.49 -9.20 17.76
CA ARG A 32 -8.95 -9.83 18.99
C ARG A 32 -8.07 -8.92 19.83
N GLY A 33 -7.78 -7.70 19.36
CA GLY A 33 -6.99 -6.71 20.10
C GLY A 33 -5.48 -6.97 20.08
N ASP A 34 -5.02 -8.08 19.51
CA ASP A 34 -3.62 -8.50 19.49
C ASP A 34 -2.99 -8.16 18.13
N LYS A 35 -2.31 -7.01 18.08
CA LYS A 35 -1.62 -6.51 16.89
C LYS A 35 -0.41 -7.36 16.54
N ASP A 36 0.40 -7.64 17.55
CA ASP A 36 1.69 -8.31 17.38
C ASP A 36 1.49 -9.75 16.87
N ALA A 37 0.48 -10.45 17.40
CA ALA A 37 0.13 -11.78 16.91
C ALA A 37 -0.40 -11.74 15.46
N ALA A 38 -1.16 -10.71 15.09
CA ALA A 38 -1.66 -10.57 13.72
C ALA A 38 -0.51 -10.32 12.74
N ASP A 39 0.39 -9.37 13.05
CA ASP A 39 1.56 -9.06 12.24
C ASP A 39 2.48 -10.27 12.12
N ALA A 40 2.82 -10.92 13.22
CA ALA A 40 3.68 -12.11 13.22
C ALA A 40 3.16 -13.21 12.27
N ARG A 41 1.85 -13.49 12.31
CA ARG A 41 1.21 -14.50 11.44
C ARG A 41 1.23 -14.10 9.97
N ALA A 42 0.98 -12.84 9.66
CA ALA A 42 0.99 -12.34 8.30
C ALA A 42 2.40 -12.35 7.71
N VAL A 43 3.40 -11.87 8.47
CA VAL A 43 4.82 -11.87 8.09
C VAL A 43 5.31 -13.28 7.78
N GLU A 44 5.06 -14.26 8.66
CA GLU A 44 5.46 -15.65 8.46
C GLU A 44 4.88 -16.22 7.16
N ALA A 45 3.56 -16.06 6.96
CA ALA A 45 2.86 -16.58 5.78
C ALA A 45 3.34 -15.93 4.47
N ILE A 46 3.57 -14.62 4.47
CA ILE A 46 4.11 -13.89 3.31
C ILE A 46 5.51 -14.35 2.99
N ARG A 47 6.37 -14.45 4.00
CA ARG A 47 7.77 -14.86 3.84
C ARG A 47 7.90 -16.26 3.27
N GLU A 48 7.12 -17.22 3.81
CA GLU A 48 7.07 -18.58 3.27
C GLU A 48 6.58 -18.61 1.82
N SER A 49 5.55 -17.82 1.50
CA SER A 49 5.03 -17.72 0.14
C SER A 49 6.03 -17.09 -0.82
N LEU A 50 6.68 -15.97 -0.42
CA LEU A 50 7.72 -15.29 -1.21
C LEU A 50 8.91 -16.19 -1.50
N ALA A 51 9.32 -17.07 -0.57
CA ALA A 51 10.44 -17.98 -0.75
C ALA A 51 10.25 -18.96 -1.93
N THR A 52 9.02 -19.14 -2.40
CA THR A 52 8.70 -20.03 -3.54
C THR A 52 8.62 -19.31 -4.88
N VAL A 53 8.68 -17.98 -4.89
CA VAL A 53 8.53 -17.16 -6.11
C VAL A 53 9.84 -17.13 -6.90
N ASP A 54 9.75 -17.31 -8.20
CA ASP A 54 10.89 -17.22 -9.13
C ASP A 54 11.37 -15.77 -9.22
N MET A 55 12.27 -15.37 -8.33
CA MET A 55 12.91 -14.05 -8.29
C MET A 55 14.15 -14.04 -7.38
N LYS A 56 15.04 -13.07 -7.61
CA LYS A 56 16.03 -12.57 -6.65
C LYS A 56 15.52 -11.25 -6.10
N GLY A 57 14.67 -11.32 -5.08
CA GLY A 57 14.07 -10.15 -4.44
C GLY A 57 14.97 -9.59 -3.34
N THR A 58 15.01 -8.26 -3.19
CA THR A 58 15.53 -7.61 -1.99
C THR A 58 14.42 -6.75 -1.40
N VAL A 59 14.12 -6.95 -0.14
CA VAL A 59 13.18 -6.13 0.59
C VAL A 59 13.77 -4.72 0.75
N VAL A 60 13.15 -3.74 0.13
CA VAL A 60 13.53 -2.33 0.23
C VAL A 60 12.53 -1.50 1.04
N ILE A 61 11.35 -2.04 1.25
CA ILE A 61 10.30 -1.59 2.16
C ILE A 61 9.73 -2.84 2.82
N GLY A 62 9.75 -2.90 4.13
CA GLY A 62 9.26 -4.05 4.90
C GLY A 62 9.03 -3.72 6.36
N GLU A 63 8.81 -4.75 7.16
CA GLU A 63 8.61 -4.63 8.61
C GLU A 63 9.74 -5.29 9.39
N GLY A 64 10.06 -4.70 10.55
CA GLY A 64 11.05 -5.21 11.49
C GLY A 64 12.48 -4.76 11.22
N GLU A 65 13.32 -4.99 12.21
CA GLU A 65 14.74 -4.76 12.15
C GLU A 65 15.49 -6.11 12.00
N LYS A 66 16.69 -6.07 11.42
CA LYS A 66 17.52 -7.25 11.28
C LYS A 66 17.77 -7.86 12.65
N ASP A 67 17.66 -9.20 12.72
CA ASP A 67 17.82 -10.00 13.93
C ASP A 67 16.67 -9.94 14.95
N GLU A 68 15.59 -9.22 14.65
CA GLU A 68 14.31 -9.30 15.36
C GLU A 68 13.32 -10.17 14.57
N ALA A 69 12.80 -11.23 15.19
CA ALA A 69 11.78 -12.07 14.56
C ALA A 69 10.37 -11.50 14.83
N PRO A 70 9.41 -11.63 13.88
CA PRO A 70 9.50 -12.17 12.52
C PRO A 70 10.04 -11.15 11.53
N MET A 71 10.70 -11.61 10.45
CA MET A 71 11.46 -10.77 9.52
C MET A 71 10.65 -10.35 8.29
N LEU A 72 11.13 -9.64 7.43
CA LEU A 72 10.96 -8.93 6.17
C LEU A 72 11.61 -7.55 6.35
N TYR A 73 12.85 -7.59 6.90
CA TYR A 73 13.59 -6.37 7.19
C TYR A 73 14.21 -5.78 5.92
N PHE A 74 14.55 -4.50 5.99
CA PHE A 74 15.27 -3.82 4.91
C PHE A 74 16.59 -4.52 4.57
N GLY A 75 16.74 -4.89 3.27
CA GLY A 75 17.90 -5.62 2.76
C GLY A 75 17.79 -7.15 2.85
N GLU A 76 16.70 -7.73 3.37
CA GLU A 76 16.48 -9.17 3.34
C GLU A 76 16.36 -9.66 1.90
N GLU A 77 17.10 -10.73 1.57
CA GLU A 77 16.97 -11.39 0.28
C GLU A 77 15.86 -12.44 0.34
N ILE A 78 14.94 -12.39 -0.62
CA ILE A 78 13.76 -13.24 -0.71
C ILE A 78 13.56 -13.74 -2.14
N GLY A 79 12.70 -14.75 -2.28
CA GLY A 79 12.54 -15.49 -3.54
C GLY A 79 13.37 -16.76 -3.57
N ASN A 80 13.31 -17.52 -4.64
CA ASN A 80 14.05 -18.78 -4.78
C ASN A 80 15.43 -18.61 -5.44
N GLY A 81 15.88 -17.38 -5.67
CA GLY A 81 17.17 -17.04 -6.27
C GLY A 81 17.24 -17.10 -7.80
N LEU A 82 16.13 -17.35 -8.48
CA LEU A 82 16.04 -17.27 -9.94
C LEU A 82 15.81 -15.82 -10.40
N GLU A 83 16.16 -15.53 -11.66
CA GLU A 83 15.81 -14.25 -12.29
C GLU A 83 14.28 -14.04 -12.32
N PRO A 84 13.78 -12.79 -12.25
CA PRO A 84 14.50 -11.51 -12.34
C PRO A 84 15.01 -11.00 -10.99
N GLU A 85 15.98 -10.06 -11.03
CA GLU A 85 16.36 -9.24 -9.87
C GLU A 85 15.37 -8.09 -9.67
N VAL A 86 14.79 -7.99 -8.45
CA VAL A 86 13.74 -7.02 -8.14
C VAL A 86 13.90 -6.38 -6.77
N ASP A 87 13.43 -5.13 -6.65
CA ASP A 87 13.10 -4.54 -5.36
C ASP A 87 11.72 -5.01 -4.93
N VAL A 88 11.57 -5.26 -3.62
CA VAL A 88 10.31 -5.70 -3.02
C VAL A 88 9.91 -4.71 -1.93
N ALA A 89 8.72 -4.16 -2.06
CA ALA A 89 8.05 -3.41 -1.00
C ALA A 89 6.87 -4.24 -0.48
N VAL A 90 6.83 -4.47 0.83
CA VAL A 90 5.81 -5.30 1.47
C VAL A 90 5.32 -4.67 2.76
N ASP A 91 4.01 -4.69 2.96
CA ASP A 91 3.35 -4.45 4.24
C ASP A 91 2.37 -5.61 4.47
N PRO A 92 2.72 -6.53 5.38
CA PRO A 92 1.92 -7.72 5.66
C PRO A 92 0.50 -7.39 6.11
N ILE A 93 0.34 -6.33 6.92
CA ILE A 93 -0.96 -5.81 7.35
C ILE A 93 -0.97 -4.28 7.32
N GLU A 94 -1.18 -3.72 6.14
CA GLU A 94 -1.47 -2.29 6.01
C GLU A 94 -2.79 -2.00 6.74
N GLY A 95 -2.64 -1.35 7.91
CA GLY A 95 -3.72 -1.15 8.85
C GLY A 95 -3.83 -2.20 9.96
N THR A 96 -2.72 -2.59 10.62
CA THR A 96 -2.69 -3.54 11.75
C THR A 96 -3.68 -3.19 12.84
N SER A 97 -3.82 -1.89 13.17
CA SER A 97 -4.80 -1.41 14.15
C SER A 97 -6.25 -1.67 13.72
N LEU A 98 -6.55 -1.64 12.43
CA LEU A 98 -7.88 -1.96 11.90
C LEU A 98 -8.17 -3.45 12.09
N THR A 99 -7.20 -4.31 11.74
CA THR A 99 -7.33 -5.75 11.93
C THR A 99 -7.56 -6.10 13.40
N ALA A 100 -6.70 -5.62 14.30
CA ALA A 100 -6.81 -5.91 15.72
C ALA A 100 -8.12 -5.42 16.35
N SER A 101 -8.63 -4.27 15.89
CA SER A 101 -9.88 -3.68 16.38
C SER A 101 -11.14 -4.18 15.65
N GLY A 102 -11.00 -5.01 14.61
CA GLY A 102 -12.14 -5.47 13.80
C GLY A 102 -12.77 -4.38 12.95
N LEU A 103 -11.99 -3.31 12.65
CA LEU A 103 -12.43 -2.20 11.82
C LEU A 103 -12.19 -2.49 10.32
N PRO A 104 -12.97 -1.85 9.42
CA PRO A 104 -12.86 -2.10 7.99
C PRO A 104 -11.60 -1.51 7.36
N GLY A 105 -11.15 -2.12 6.26
CA GLY A 105 -10.19 -1.53 5.33
C GLY A 105 -8.73 -1.97 5.48
N ALA A 106 -8.42 -2.96 6.34
CA ALA A 106 -7.08 -3.55 6.39
C ALA A 106 -6.83 -4.44 5.17
N ILE A 107 -5.63 -4.33 4.59
CA ILE A 107 -5.20 -5.10 3.42
C ILE A 107 -3.78 -5.66 3.63
N SER A 108 -3.45 -6.74 2.96
CA SER A 108 -2.07 -7.22 2.81
C SER A 108 -1.54 -6.77 1.45
N VAL A 109 -0.36 -6.16 1.38
CA VAL A 109 0.15 -5.56 0.14
C VAL A 109 1.59 -5.93 -0.16
N VAL A 110 1.88 -6.13 -1.46
CA VAL A 110 3.25 -6.32 -1.99
C VAL A 110 3.37 -5.60 -3.32
N ALA A 111 4.50 -4.93 -3.52
CA ALA A 111 4.90 -4.38 -4.82
C ALA A 111 6.28 -4.88 -5.23
N LEU A 112 6.47 -5.12 -6.52
CA LEU A 112 7.76 -5.43 -7.14
C LEU A 112 8.07 -4.41 -8.24
N ALA A 113 9.33 -4.04 -8.35
CA ALA A 113 9.87 -3.29 -9.49
C ALA A 113 11.29 -3.76 -9.79
N GLU A 114 11.88 -3.32 -10.89
CA GLU A 114 13.27 -3.63 -11.21
C GLU A 114 14.21 -3.20 -10.08
N ARG A 115 15.27 -3.94 -9.87
CA ARG A 115 16.28 -3.68 -8.84
C ARG A 115 16.79 -2.24 -8.86
N GLY A 116 16.79 -1.59 -7.67
CA GLY A 116 17.33 -0.24 -7.47
C GLY A 116 16.41 0.87 -7.97
N THR A 117 15.11 0.60 -8.18
CA THR A 117 14.16 1.58 -8.73
C THR A 117 13.17 2.12 -7.72
N MET A 118 13.05 1.55 -6.52
CA MET A 118 12.21 2.05 -5.45
C MET A 118 12.98 2.99 -4.53
N PHE A 119 12.34 4.06 -4.10
CA PHE A 119 12.87 4.98 -3.09
C PHE A 119 12.95 4.29 -1.74
N THR A 120 14.06 4.49 -1.06
CA THR A 120 14.32 3.89 0.25
C THR A 120 14.64 4.96 1.28
N THR A 121 14.13 4.84 2.50
CA THR A 121 14.47 5.71 3.62
C THR A 121 14.10 5.04 4.95
N HIS A 122 14.85 5.36 6.01
CA HIS A 122 14.51 5.04 7.39
C HIS A 122 13.76 6.18 8.10
N VAL A 123 13.41 7.26 7.37
CA VAL A 123 12.50 8.29 7.89
C VAL A 123 11.08 7.74 7.94
N HIS A 124 10.43 7.83 9.10
CA HIS A 124 9.14 7.17 9.32
C HIS A 124 7.98 7.79 8.53
N TYR A 125 8.01 9.10 8.27
CA TYR A 125 6.86 9.79 7.70
C TYR A 125 7.21 10.62 6.48
N MET A 126 6.20 10.79 5.61
CA MET A 126 6.21 11.77 4.53
C MET A 126 4.87 12.50 4.44
N LYS A 127 4.91 13.77 4.07
CA LYS A 127 3.74 14.52 3.60
C LYS A 127 3.44 14.07 2.18
N LYS A 128 2.17 13.83 1.87
CA LYS A 128 1.72 13.25 0.60
C LYS A 128 0.54 14.03 0.04
N LEU A 129 0.52 14.15 -1.29
CA LEU A 129 -0.61 14.65 -2.06
C LEU A 129 -0.79 13.70 -3.24
N VAL A 130 -1.93 13.02 -3.29
CA VAL A 130 -2.25 11.98 -4.28
C VAL A 130 -3.51 12.35 -5.03
N VAL A 131 -3.50 12.14 -6.34
CA VAL A 131 -4.67 12.37 -7.22
C VAL A 131 -4.80 11.27 -8.28
N GLY A 132 -5.99 11.15 -8.82
CA GLY A 132 -6.27 10.30 -9.96
C GLY A 132 -5.76 10.86 -11.29
N ARG A 133 -6.03 10.13 -12.36
CA ARG A 133 -5.55 10.43 -13.74
C ARG A 133 -6.00 11.80 -14.24
N LYS A 134 -7.21 12.24 -13.93
CA LYS A 134 -7.75 13.52 -14.42
C LYS A 134 -7.02 14.73 -13.84
N ALA A 135 -6.62 14.64 -12.58
CA ALA A 135 -5.90 15.69 -11.88
C ALA A 135 -4.37 15.54 -11.93
N ARG A 136 -3.85 14.64 -12.79
CA ARG A 136 -2.41 14.46 -12.99
C ARG A 136 -1.76 15.75 -13.49
N GLY A 137 -0.64 16.14 -12.86
CA GLY A 137 0.15 17.30 -13.24
C GLY A 137 -0.43 18.66 -12.82
N VAL A 138 -1.56 18.69 -12.07
CA VAL A 138 -2.13 19.97 -11.61
C VAL A 138 -1.89 20.23 -10.11
N ILE A 139 -1.18 19.34 -9.44
CA ILE A 139 -0.87 19.41 -8.01
C ILE A 139 0.53 19.98 -7.76
N ASP A 140 0.67 20.68 -6.64
CA ASP A 140 1.97 21.15 -6.14
C ASP A 140 1.97 21.12 -4.60
N LEU A 141 2.78 20.25 -4.01
CA LEU A 141 2.83 20.03 -2.56
C LEU A 141 3.32 21.25 -1.78
N GLU A 142 4.06 22.16 -2.41
CA GLU A 142 4.56 23.40 -1.82
C GLU A 142 3.50 24.52 -1.82
N MET A 143 2.44 24.37 -2.61
CA MET A 143 1.35 25.33 -2.67
C MET A 143 0.33 25.09 -1.55
N PRO A 144 -0.44 26.14 -1.16
CA PRO A 144 -1.49 26.02 -0.15
C PRO A 144 -2.53 24.95 -0.50
N VAL A 145 -3.18 24.36 0.52
CA VAL A 145 -4.27 23.37 0.36
C VAL A 145 -5.38 23.92 -0.56
N GLU A 146 -5.78 25.18 -0.36
CA GLU A 146 -6.80 25.84 -1.20
C GLU A 146 -6.42 25.85 -2.67
N TRP A 147 -5.16 26.19 -2.99
CA TRP A 147 -4.68 26.21 -4.36
C TRP A 147 -4.79 24.82 -5.01
N ASN A 148 -4.34 23.78 -4.31
CA ASN A 148 -4.42 22.41 -4.81
C ASN A 148 -5.87 21.97 -5.01
N LEU A 149 -6.76 22.19 -4.03
CA LEU A 149 -8.17 21.80 -4.14
C LEU A 149 -8.89 22.52 -5.29
N ARG A 150 -8.59 23.80 -5.54
CA ARG A 150 -9.17 24.53 -6.70
C ARG A 150 -8.70 23.97 -8.03
N ASN A 151 -7.42 23.60 -8.15
CA ASN A 151 -6.90 23.00 -9.38
C ASN A 151 -7.43 21.58 -9.61
N ILE A 152 -7.53 20.76 -8.56
CA ILE A 152 -8.15 19.45 -8.62
C ILE A 152 -9.61 19.57 -9.03
N ALA A 153 -10.39 20.45 -8.40
CA ALA A 153 -11.79 20.70 -8.74
C ALA A 153 -11.98 21.09 -10.21
N LYS A 154 -11.10 21.98 -10.71
CA LYS A 154 -11.10 22.39 -12.12
C LYS A 154 -10.81 21.20 -13.05
N ALA A 155 -9.83 20.35 -12.71
CA ALA A 155 -9.48 19.17 -13.50
C ALA A 155 -10.60 18.12 -13.49
N GLU A 156 -11.29 17.94 -12.35
CA GLU A 156 -12.44 17.05 -12.21
C GLU A 156 -13.72 17.59 -12.86
N GLY A 157 -13.79 18.90 -13.11
CA GLY A 157 -15.00 19.55 -13.61
C GLY A 157 -16.09 19.70 -12.53
N LEU A 158 -15.68 19.81 -11.25
CA LEU A 158 -16.55 19.87 -10.08
C LEU A 158 -16.35 21.17 -9.32
N PRO A 159 -17.35 21.67 -8.57
CA PRO A 159 -17.12 22.68 -7.55
C PRO A 159 -16.33 22.08 -6.39
N VAL A 160 -15.50 22.90 -5.71
CA VAL A 160 -14.65 22.45 -4.60
C VAL A 160 -15.45 21.75 -3.50
N GLN A 161 -16.69 22.19 -3.26
CA GLN A 161 -17.60 21.64 -2.24
C GLN A 161 -18.02 20.19 -2.53
N GLU A 162 -17.87 19.72 -3.76
CA GLU A 162 -18.17 18.35 -4.16
C GLU A 162 -16.93 17.44 -4.11
N LEU A 163 -15.73 18.01 -3.98
CA LEU A 163 -14.54 17.21 -3.76
C LEU A 163 -14.61 16.46 -2.43
N THR A 164 -14.15 15.23 -2.44
CA THR A 164 -13.91 14.44 -1.22
C THR A 164 -12.42 14.16 -1.10
N VAL A 165 -11.84 14.52 0.04
CA VAL A 165 -10.41 14.37 0.36
C VAL A 165 -10.25 13.30 1.43
N VAL A 166 -9.41 12.28 1.19
CA VAL A 166 -9.00 11.34 2.24
C VAL A 166 -7.87 11.94 3.05
N VAL A 167 -7.97 11.86 4.36
CA VAL A 167 -6.95 12.32 5.31
C VAL A 167 -6.85 11.35 6.48
N LEU A 168 -5.61 10.98 6.86
CA LEU A 168 -5.37 10.24 8.11
C LEU A 168 -5.72 11.10 9.33
N ASP A 169 -6.60 10.60 10.20
CA ASP A 169 -6.99 11.25 11.45
C ASP A 169 -5.86 11.10 12.47
N ARG A 170 -4.90 12.01 12.39
CA ARG A 170 -3.72 12.09 13.26
C ARG A 170 -3.45 13.54 13.63
N ASP A 171 -2.88 13.76 14.80
CA ASP A 171 -2.56 15.11 15.30
C ASP A 171 -1.73 15.92 14.31
N ARG A 172 -0.78 15.28 13.61
CA ARG A 172 0.07 15.91 12.59
C ARG A 172 -0.71 16.42 11.36
N ASN A 173 -1.95 15.99 11.17
CA ASN A 173 -2.81 16.38 10.05
C ASN A 173 -3.90 17.38 10.45
N LYS A 174 -4.02 17.80 11.72
CA LYS A 174 -5.08 18.71 12.21
C LYS A 174 -5.15 20.01 11.41
N GLU A 175 -4.00 20.60 11.09
CA GLU A 175 -3.92 21.82 10.29
C GLU A 175 -4.43 21.60 8.87
N THR A 176 -3.98 20.54 8.19
CA THR A 176 -4.45 20.16 6.85
C THR A 176 -5.96 19.94 6.85
N ILE A 177 -6.50 19.23 7.85
CA ILE A 177 -7.94 18.99 8.02
C ILE A 177 -8.70 20.30 8.17
N ALA A 178 -8.19 21.24 8.98
CA ALA A 178 -8.81 22.56 9.18
C ALA A 178 -8.84 23.35 7.88
N GLN A 179 -7.72 23.42 7.15
CA GLN A 179 -7.61 24.11 5.86
C GLN A 179 -8.55 23.53 4.79
N ILE A 180 -8.69 22.21 4.70
CA ILE A 180 -9.61 21.56 3.76
C ILE A 180 -11.07 21.97 4.06
N ARG A 181 -11.44 21.98 5.36
CA ARG A 181 -12.79 22.41 5.80
C ARG A 181 -13.07 23.86 5.52
N GLU A 182 -12.07 24.74 5.72
CA GLU A 182 -12.18 26.18 5.43
C GLU A 182 -12.45 26.42 3.93
N VAL A 183 -11.81 25.66 3.06
CA VAL A 183 -12.03 25.73 1.60
C VAL A 183 -13.41 25.18 1.21
N GLY A 184 -14.02 24.37 2.07
CA GLY A 184 -15.38 23.83 1.91
C GLY A 184 -15.46 22.46 1.25
N ALA A 185 -14.33 21.76 1.05
CA ALA A 185 -14.33 20.39 0.54
C ALA A 185 -14.76 19.37 1.61
N ARG A 186 -15.28 18.23 1.18
CA ARG A 186 -15.64 17.11 2.05
C ARG A 186 -14.39 16.33 2.43
N ILE A 187 -14.38 15.75 3.64
CA ILE A 187 -13.29 14.93 4.14
C ILE A 187 -13.80 13.54 4.48
N LYS A 188 -13.08 12.51 4.02
CA LYS A 188 -13.14 11.15 4.54
C LYS A 188 -11.96 10.96 5.49
N LEU A 189 -12.23 10.97 6.80
CA LEU A 189 -11.19 10.66 7.80
C LEU A 189 -11.01 9.15 7.90
N ILE A 190 -9.75 8.71 7.85
CA ILE A 190 -9.35 7.31 8.05
C ILE A 190 -8.41 7.21 9.25
N SER A 191 -8.60 6.19 10.08
CA SER A 191 -7.74 5.98 11.24
C SER A 191 -6.43 5.23 10.91
N ALA A 192 -6.39 4.49 9.82
CA ALA A 192 -5.26 3.81 9.20
C ALA A 192 -5.67 3.44 7.77
N GLY A 193 -4.79 2.82 6.99
CA GLY A 193 -5.12 2.46 5.62
C GLY A 193 -4.63 3.50 4.60
N ASP A 194 -3.37 3.89 4.70
CA ASP A 194 -2.75 4.95 3.90
C ASP A 194 -2.62 4.57 2.43
N VAL A 195 -2.23 3.31 2.15
CA VAL A 195 -2.15 2.77 0.78
C VAL A 195 -3.55 2.60 0.19
N ALA A 196 -4.49 2.05 0.97
CA ALA A 196 -5.87 1.91 0.52
C ALA A 196 -6.49 3.27 0.20
N GLY A 197 -6.30 4.28 1.07
CA GLY A 197 -6.78 5.65 0.85
C GLY A 197 -6.18 6.31 -0.39
N ALA A 198 -4.91 6.08 -0.69
CA ALA A 198 -4.25 6.56 -1.90
C ALA A 198 -4.84 5.91 -3.17
N LEU A 199 -5.09 4.61 -3.14
CA LEU A 199 -5.73 3.89 -4.25
C LEU A 199 -7.18 4.33 -4.48
N GLU A 200 -7.95 4.54 -3.39
CA GLU A 200 -9.32 5.07 -3.49
C GLU A 200 -9.35 6.45 -4.15
N ALA A 201 -8.39 7.34 -3.80
CA ALA A 201 -8.25 8.66 -4.41
C ALA A 201 -7.81 8.59 -5.88
N ALA A 202 -6.98 7.63 -6.23
CA ALA A 202 -6.51 7.46 -7.61
C ALA A 202 -7.55 6.81 -8.54
N LEU A 203 -8.49 6.06 -7.97
CA LEU A 203 -9.60 5.41 -8.66
C LEU A 203 -10.92 6.19 -8.46
N GLU A 204 -10.86 7.51 -8.57
CA GLU A 204 -11.91 8.48 -8.25
C GLU A 204 -13.32 8.09 -8.77
N THR A 205 -13.39 7.60 -9.99
CA THR A 205 -14.68 7.21 -10.63
C THR A 205 -15.36 6.03 -9.93
N ARG A 206 -14.57 5.24 -9.17
CA ARG A 206 -15.09 4.07 -8.46
C ARG A 206 -15.57 4.40 -7.05
N PHE A 207 -14.89 5.34 -6.36
CA PHE A 207 -15.12 5.61 -4.94
C PHE A 207 -15.66 7.01 -4.64
N GLY A 208 -15.67 7.92 -5.62
CA GLY A 208 -16.06 9.31 -5.41
C GLY A 208 -15.11 10.09 -4.51
N ILE A 209 -13.85 9.67 -4.44
CA ILE A 209 -12.76 10.31 -3.71
C ILE A 209 -11.82 10.92 -4.75
N HIS A 210 -11.43 12.18 -4.57
CA HIS A 210 -10.75 12.97 -5.59
C HIS A 210 -9.27 13.22 -5.31
N CYS A 211 -8.88 13.18 -4.04
CA CYS A 211 -7.47 13.26 -3.63
C CYS A 211 -7.27 12.71 -2.22
N MET A 212 -6.01 12.43 -1.90
CA MET A 212 -5.54 12.17 -0.55
C MET A 212 -4.50 13.23 -0.17
N MET A 213 -4.60 13.82 1.01
CA MET A 213 -3.66 14.82 1.53
C MET A 213 -3.25 14.51 2.96
N GLY A 214 -2.04 14.87 3.30
CA GLY A 214 -1.56 14.83 4.68
C GLY A 214 -0.27 14.03 4.85
N SER A 215 0.12 13.85 6.11
CA SER A 215 1.33 13.11 6.48
C SER A 215 0.98 11.71 6.98
N GLY A 216 1.62 10.70 6.40
CA GLY A 216 1.49 9.28 6.73
C GLY A 216 2.82 8.58 6.66
N GLY A 217 2.86 7.25 6.70
CA GLY A 217 4.10 6.49 6.64
C GLY A 217 4.85 6.67 5.33
N ALA A 218 6.17 6.69 5.41
CA ALA A 218 7.02 6.82 4.23
C ALA A 218 7.02 5.53 3.40
N THR A 219 7.04 4.39 4.06
CA THR A 219 6.96 3.06 3.47
C THR A 219 5.68 2.87 2.67
N GLU A 220 4.53 3.23 3.27
CA GLU A 220 3.22 3.19 2.60
C GLU A 220 3.16 4.18 1.43
N GLY A 221 3.91 5.29 1.51
CA GLY A 221 4.02 6.24 0.39
C GLY A 221 4.69 5.62 -0.85
N VAL A 222 5.74 4.81 -0.67
CA VAL A 222 6.41 4.12 -1.79
C VAL A 222 5.52 3.01 -2.36
N LEU A 223 4.86 2.22 -1.50
CA LEU A 223 3.86 1.23 -1.93
C LEU A 223 2.74 1.87 -2.75
N ALA A 224 2.20 3.00 -2.25
CA ALA A 224 1.19 3.77 -2.98
C ALA A 224 1.74 4.27 -4.33
N ALA A 225 2.97 4.80 -4.39
CA ALA A 225 3.59 5.27 -5.62
C ALA A 225 3.71 4.15 -6.67
N CYS A 226 4.11 2.93 -6.26
CA CYS A 226 4.14 1.77 -7.14
C CYS A 226 2.75 1.50 -7.76
N ALA A 227 1.70 1.48 -6.93
CA ALA A 227 0.33 1.27 -7.40
C ALA A 227 -0.14 2.40 -8.33
N LEU A 228 0.06 3.67 -7.93
CA LEU A 228 -0.34 4.86 -8.69
C LEU A 228 0.29 4.88 -10.09
N LYS A 229 1.56 4.51 -10.19
CA LYS A 229 2.27 4.44 -11.47
C LYS A 229 1.62 3.42 -12.42
N THR A 230 1.06 2.35 -11.90
CA THR A 230 0.36 1.33 -12.71
C THR A 230 -0.99 1.80 -13.24
N ILE A 231 -1.71 2.64 -12.48
CA ILE A 231 -3.07 3.09 -12.83
C ILE A 231 -3.11 4.50 -13.46
N GLY A 232 -1.93 5.16 -13.54
CA GLY A 232 -1.79 6.47 -14.18
C GLY A 232 -2.20 7.65 -13.31
N GLY A 233 -2.28 7.46 -11.98
CA GLY A 233 -2.42 8.54 -11.01
C GLY A 233 -1.18 9.43 -10.91
N ASP A 234 -1.19 10.36 -9.98
CA ASP A 234 -0.06 11.25 -9.68
C ASP A 234 0.13 11.43 -8.19
N MET A 235 1.36 11.66 -7.78
CA MET A 235 1.73 11.85 -6.39
C MET A 235 2.93 12.77 -6.25
N GLN A 236 2.86 13.64 -5.27
CA GLN A 236 4.01 14.36 -4.74
C GLN A 236 4.17 14.04 -3.26
N ALA A 237 5.41 13.87 -2.81
CA ALA A 237 5.73 13.59 -1.42
C ALA A 237 6.94 14.39 -0.95
N LYS A 238 7.04 14.60 0.36
CA LYS A 238 8.19 15.24 1.01
C LYS A 238 8.40 14.58 2.37
N LEU A 239 9.64 14.24 2.72
CA LEU A 239 9.96 13.66 4.02
C LEU A 239 9.47 14.58 5.14
N TYR A 240 8.82 14.00 6.14
CA TYR A 240 8.30 14.69 7.32
C TYR A 240 9.09 14.25 8.55
N PHE A 241 9.78 15.18 9.18
CA PHE A 241 10.65 14.92 10.32
C PHE A 241 9.91 15.21 11.62
N ARG A 242 9.89 14.26 12.54
CA ARG A 242 9.36 14.43 13.90
C ARG A 242 10.29 15.28 14.73
N ASP A 243 11.59 15.14 14.49
CA ASP A 243 12.66 15.79 15.22
C ASP A 243 13.93 15.92 14.34
N GLU A 244 14.98 16.48 14.94
CA GLU A 244 16.27 16.66 14.25
C GLU A 244 16.97 15.31 13.97
N LYS A 245 16.65 14.22 14.71
CA LYS A 245 17.24 12.90 14.44
C LYS A 245 16.71 12.34 13.13
N ASP A 246 15.41 12.40 12.89
CA ASP A 246 14.81 11.99 11.61
C ASP A 246 15.46 12.73 10.43
N LYS A 247 15.70 14.07 10.59
CA LYS A 247 16.36 14.87 9.58
C LYS A 247 17.81 14.46 9.34
N GLN A 248 18.54 14.13 10.40
CA GLN A 248 19.93 13.64 10.28
C GLN A 248 19.98 12.25 9.61
N VAL A 249 18.99 11.39 9.85
CA VAL A 249 18.85 10.12 9.12
C VAL A 249 18.73 10.37 7.62
N ALA A 250 17.80 11.23 7.19
CA ALA A 250 17.64 11.59 5.79
C ALA A 250 18.94 12.11 5.16
N ILE A 251 19.66 13.01 5.85
CA ILE A 251 20.92 13.57 5.35
C ILE A 251 21.99 12.49 5.20
N LYS A 252 22.12 11.56 6.15
CA LYS A 252 23.06 10.44 6.09
C LYS A 252 22.76 9.49 4.94
N GLU A 253 21.50 9.32 4.60
CA GLU A 253 21.04 8.55 3.45
C GLU A 253 21.22 9.29 2.11
N GLY A 254 21.70 10.55 2.15
CA GLY A 254 21.93 11.37 0.95
C GLY A 254 20.68 12.09 0.45
N HIS A 255 19.60 12.08 1.22
CA HIS A 255 18.38 12.80 0.87
C HIS A 255 18.50 14.29 1.18
N LYS A 256 17.88 15.09 0.32
CA LYS A 256 17.73 16.54 0.55
C LYS A 256 16.44 16.76 1.35
N PRO A 257 16.51 17.30 2.59
CA PRO A 257 15.35 17.42 3.49
C PRO A 257 14.15 18.15 2.90
N ASP A 258 14.41 19.16 2.07
CA ASP A 258 13.36 20.02 1.49
C ASP A 258 12.92 19.61 0.09
N ARG A 259 13.42 18.49 -0.40
CA ARG A 259 13.08 18.03 -1.77
C ARG A 259 11.65 17.49 -1.81
N VAL A 260 10.86 17.99 -2.76
CA VAL A 260 9.63 17.33 -3.19
C VAL A 260 10.00 16.18 -4.10
N LEU A 261 9.50 15.00 -3.79
CA LEU A 261 9.64 13.75 -4.54
C LEU A 261 8.40 13.59 -5.42
N CYS A 262 8.61 13.45 -6.73
CA CYS A 262 7.55 13.10 -7.66
C CYS A 262 7.39 11.57 -7.73
N LEU A 263 6.38 11.12 -8.44
CA LEU A 263 6.07 9.70 -8.60
C LEU A 263 7.27 8.89 -9.13
N ASP A 264 8.01 9.44 -10.11
CA ASP A 264 9.20 8.79 -10.66
C ASP A 264 10.43 8.82 -9.72
N ASP A 265 10.47 9.72 -8.74
CA ASP A 265 11.48 9.71 -7.67
C ASP A 265 11.18 8.60 -6.65
N LEU A 266 9.90 8.32 -6.40
CA LEU A 266 9.45 7.29 -5.44
C LEU A 266 9.54 5.88 -6.04
N CYS A 267 9.27 5.74 -7.34
CA CYS A 267 9.45 4.49 -8.07
C CYS A 267 9.79 4.79 -9.53
N SER A 268 11.06 4.63 -9.93
CA SER A 268 11.51 4.87 -11.30
C SER A 268 11.30 3.67 -12.23
N GLY A 269 10.96 2.50 -11.70
CA GLY A 269 10.72 1.26 -12.46
C GLY A 269 9.69 1.43 -13.58
N GLN A 270 9.81 0.61 -14.62
CA GLN A 270 8.92 0.62 -15.78
C GLN A 270 7.98 -0.59 -15.80
N ASP A 271 8.43 -1.74 -15.27
CA ASP A 271 7.61 -2.95 -15.14
C ASP A 271 7.33 -3.24 -13.66
N ILE A 272 6.35 -2.52 -13.13
CA ILE A 272 5.94 -2.57 -11.74
C ILE A 272 4.76 -3.53 -11.61
N PHE A 273 4.80 -4.35 -10.58
CA PHE A 273 3.69 -5.19 -10.12
C PHE A 273 3.26 -4.74 -8.74
N PHE A 274 1.97 -4.71 -8.53
CA PHE A 274 1.38 -4.45 -7.22
C PHE A 274 0.24 -5.43 -6.98
N ALA A 275 0.20 -6.02 -5.81
CA ALA A 275 -0.90 -6.85 -5.37
C ALA A 275 -1.36 -6.43 -3.98
N ALA A 276 -2.68 -6.48 -3.76
CA ALA A 276 -3.29 -6.27 -2.46
C ALA A 276 -4.43 -7.25 -2.25
N THR A 277 -4.57 -7.80 -1.04
CA THR A 277 -5.68 -8.67 -0.65
C THR A 277 -6.36 -8.13 0.60
N GLY A 278 -7.70 -8.06 0.59
CA GLY A 278 -8.46 -7.59 1.76
C GLY A 278 -8.34 -8.53 2.95
N ILE A 279 -7.99 -8.00 4.12
CA ILE A 279 -8.00 -8.71 5.41
C ILE A 279 -9.34 -8.47 6.08
N THR A 280 -9.71 -7.21 6.28
CA THR A 280 -11.03 -6.79 6.76
C THR A 280 -11.80 -6.10 5.64
N SER A 281 -13.10 -6.33 5.54
CA SER A 281 -13.90 -5.76 4.45
C SER A 281 -13.85 -4.23 4.48
N GLY A 282 -13.44 -3.63 3.36
CA GLY A 282 -13.37 -2.19 3.15
C GLY A 282 -14.04 -1.78 1.84
N GLU A 283 -13.93 -0.51 1.48
CA GLU A 283 -14.44 -0.02 0.20
C GLU A 283 -13.58 -0.50 -0.97
N LEU A 284 -12.26 -0.56 -0.78
CA LEU A 284 -11.32 -0.98 -1.82
C LEU A 284 -11.48 -2.47 -2.15
N LEU A 285 -11.44 -3.34 -1.12
CA LEU A 285 -11.50 -4.79 -1.24
C LEU A 285 -12.36 -5.39 -0.12
N LYS A 286 -13.00 -6.52 -0.43
CA LYS A 286 -13.69 -7.35 0.57
C LYS A 286 -12.65 -8.10 1.40
N GLY A 287 -12.88 -8.19 2.70
CA GLY A 287 -12.04 -8.98 3.61
C GLY A 287 -12.27 -10.48 3.48
N VAL A 288 -11.41 -11.23 4.15
CA VAL A 288 -11.51 -12.69 4.23
C VAL A 288 -12.82 -13.08 4.90
N ARG A 289 -13.51 -14.06 4.33
CA ARG A 289 -14.73 -14.67 4.87
C ARG A 289 -14.58 -16.19 4.89
N TYR A 290 -15.15 -16.82 5.90
CA TYR A 290 -15.17 -18.27 6.05
C TYR A 290 -16.60 -18.74 5.95
N GLU A 291 -16.90 -19.56 4.95
CA GLU A 291 -18.25 -20.10 4.71
C GLU A 291 -18.13 -21.56 4.34
N ASP A 292 -18.78 -22.42 5.13
CA ASP A 292 -18.82 -23.88 4.92
C ASP A 292 -17.40 -24.49 4.78
N VAL A 293 -17.05 -24.95 3.61
CA VAL A 293 -15.76 -25.63 3.32
C VAL A 293 -14.71 -24.70 2.66
N TYR A 294 -15.02 -23.42 2.48
CA TYR A 294 -14.16 -22.46 1.81
C TYR A 294 -13.87 -21.23 2.65
N ALA A 295 -12.66 -20.70 2.49
CA ALA A 295 -12.34 -19.30 2.76
C ALA A 295 -12.37 -18.50 1.46
N TYR A 296 -12.86 -17.26 1.51
CA TYR A 296 -12.97 -16.37 0.38
C TYR A 296 -12.03 -15.19 0.55
N THR A 297 -11.28 -14.87 -0.50
CA THR A 297 -10.46 -13.66 -0.58
C THR A 297 -10.87 -12.82 -1.78
N GLN A 298 -10.70 -11.50 -1.68
CA GLN A 298 -10.75 -10.61 -2.82
C GLN A 298 -9.43 -9.84 -2.90
N SER A 299 -8.83 -9.86 -4.08
CA SER A 299 -7.52 -9.29 -4.33
C SER A 299 -7.55 -8.34 -5.53
N MET A 300 -6.66 -7.34 -5.50
CA MET A 300 -6.37 -6.45 -6.63
C MET A 300 -4.95 -6.74 -7.12
N VAL A 301 -4.78 -6.86 -8.43
CA VAL A 301 -3.48 -7.02 -9.08
C VAL A 301 -3.32 -5.99 -10.17
N LEU A 302 -2.23 -5.24 -10.12
CA LEU A 302 -1.88 -4.18 -11.05
C LEU A 302 -0.54 -4.50 -11.73
N ARG A 303 -0.39 -4.12 -13.00
CA ARG A 303 0.89 -4.17 -13.72
C ARG A 303 1.05 -2.95 -14.62
N SER A 304 2.17 -2.23 -14.49
CA SER A 304 2.44 -1.01 -15.25
C SER A 304 2.63 -1.28 -16.75
N ALA A 305 3.41 -2.28 -17.13
CA ALA A 305 3.69 -2.60 -18.54
C ALA A 305 2.42 -2.89 -19.37
N SER A 306 1.33 -3.35 -18.76
CA SER A 306 0.05 -3.61 -19.45
C SER A 306 -1.03 -2.58 -19.11
N GLY A 307 -0.85 -1.75 -18.09
CA GLY A 307 -1.87 -0.86 -17.56
C GLY A 307 -3.12 -1.61 -17.05
N THR A 308 -2.98 -2.89 -16.74
CA THR A 308 -4.12 -3.75 -16.40
C THR A 308 -4.32 -3.80 -14.91
N MET A 309 -5.56 -3.55 -14.48
CA MET A 309 -6.07 -3.82 -13.13
C MET A 309 -6.97 -5.05 -13.18
N ARG A 310 -6.74 -6.00 -12.27
CA ARG A 310 -7.60 -7.16 -12.06
C ARG A 310 -8.11 -7.19 -10.65
N ILE A 311 -9.39 -7.48 -10.49
CA ILE A 311 -10.00 -7.87 -9.21
C ILE A 311 -10.26 -9.38 -9.33
N VAL A 312 -9.75 -10.13 -8.35
CA VAL A 312 -9.84 -11.58 -8.32
C VAL A 312 -10.54 -12.01 -7.04
N ASP A 313 -11.62 -12.75 -7.19
CA ASP A 313 -12.27 -13.45 -6.09
C ASP A 313 -11.77 -14.90 -6.10
N ALA A 314 -11.23 -15.37 -4.99
CA ALA A 314 -10.70 -16.71 -4.85
C ALA A 314 -11.39 -17.48 -3.73
N TYR A 315 -11.48 -18.82 -3.95
CA TYR A 315 -12.12 -19.79 -3.05
C TYR A 315 -11.05 -20.79 -2.61
N HIS A 316 -10.72 -20.78 -1.33
CA HIS A 316 -9.67 -21.62 -0.76
C HIS A 316 -10.30 -22.73 0.08
N PRO A 317 -10.12 -24.03 -0.28
CA PRO A 317 -10.61 -25.13 0.55
C PRO A 317 -10.00 -25.08 1.97
N ILE A 318 -10.82 -25.11 2.99
CA ILE A 318 -10.42 -24.99 4.40
C ILE A 318 -9.41 -26.07 4.81
N ASP A 319 -9.62 -27.31 4.38
CA ASP A 319 -8.71 -28.44 4.66
C ASP A 319 -7.30 -28.17 4.13
N LYS A 320 -7.19 -27.52 2.97
CA LYS A 320 -5.90 -27.15 2.37
C LYS A 320 -5.21 -26.01 3.09
N LEU A 321 -5.99 -25.03 3.57
CA LEU A 321 -5.44 -23.93 4.38
C LEU A 321 -4.89 -24.42 5.71
N ARG A 322 -5.61 -25.35 6.38
CA ARG A 322 -5.14 -25.99 7.61
C ARG A 322 -3.88 -26.81 7.39
N ALA A 323 -3.84 -27.60 6.33
CA ALA A 323 -2.66 -28.38 5.98
C ALA A 323 -1.40 -27.52 5.69
N LYS A 324 -1.59 -26.26 5.27
CA LYS A 324 -0.52 -25.26 5.06
C LYS A 324 -0.24 -24.38 6.27
N GLY A 325 -0.89 -24.59 7.42
CA GLY A 325 -0.73 -23.76 8.60
C GLY A 325 -1.33 -22.34 8.51
N LEU A 326 -1.96 -21.99 7.39
CA LEU A 326 -2.57 -20.66 7.17
C LEU A 326 -3.83 -20.45 8.00
N LEU A 327 -4.54 -21.51 8.35
CA LEU A 327 -5.74 -21.47 9.17
C LEU A 327 -5.59 -22.40 10.39
N PRO A 328 -5.64 -21.87 11.65
CA PRO A 328 -5.63 -22.69 12.85
C PRO A 328 -6.83 -23.65 12.92
N GLU A 329 -6.63 -24.85 13.51
CA GLU A 329 -7.68 -25.86 13.71
C GLU A 329 -8.88 -25.34 14.50
N GLN A 330 -8.63 -24.42 15.46
CA GLN A 330 -9.63 -23.87 16.37
C GLN A 330 -10.56 -22.83 15.71
N VAL A 331 -10.24 -22.36 14.51
CA VAL A 331 -11.11 -21.39 13.81
C VAL A 331 -12.36 -22.11 13.34
N ALA A 332 -13.49 -21.76 13.97
CA ALA A 332 -14.79 -22.26 13.55
C ALA A 332 -15.17 -21.68 12.19
N VAL A 333 -15.47 -22.55 11.27
CA VAL A 333 -16.05 -22.18 9.96
C VAL A 333 -17.57 -22.33 10.12
N ARG A 334 -18.33 -21.29 9.75
CA ARG A 334 -19.80 -21.28 9.84
C ARG A 334 -20.41 -21.32 8.44
#